data_a37e3ef3bd14d950378c2f45e6437954
#
_entry.id   a37e3ef3bd14d950378c2f45e6437954
#
_cell.length_a   1.000
_cell.length_b   1.000
_cell.length_c   1.000
_cell.angle_alpha   90.00
_cell.angle_beta   90.00
_cell.angle_gamma   90.00
#
_symmetry.space_group_name_H-M   'P 1'
#
loop_
_entity.id
_entity.type
_entity.pdbx_description
1 polymer ?
#
loop_
_entity_poly.entity_id
_entity_poly.type
_entity_poly.pdbx_seq_one_letter_code
_entity_poly.pdbx_strand_id
1 'polypeptide(L)'
;MKDILRPILELSVVLPGLLLAYFPVKSYLKQSPGKLAARILPLMAGLCIGAGIICYQLHASTASALAGITLLAIGLYTGTLQISLWKSGTIALTVCAVFACINSLSRAISVMIALHMQLPQDEPWFCLAACVFYNVVCWILVLTAFYPSTHAVRVMVEDDNFAQTWYVFWVLPLVFIFLNLFMIPRYQTTLRTGRVLQGYIVISIALLLLLLWFNAIFLLMATSLNRNARLQQENQLLFLQQQRYENLKAAIEEVRQARHDMRHQLNQISALAETGDLEGLKSYLEKNISRIPNLGIHFCENRAADSVIGYYCALAKREDIPFCAKLDLPQTLPIDEINMCLVLSNLLENALEASIRTAPDRRQIKITAYLHAGRLLLIEVENAYDGEIREKDGVFLSSKRKGNGVGIQSIQHIAEKSGGASTFAYQNGVFSAKVMLCG
;
A
#
# COMPACT_ATOMS: atom_id res chain seq x y z
N MET A 1 -52.74 11.57 25.10
CA MET A 1 -51.59 10.65 25.08
C MET A 1 -51.22 10.17 23.68
N LYS A 2 -52.18 9.75 22.83
CA LYS A 2 -51.92 9.29 21.45
C LYS A 2 -51.23 10.37 20.58
N ASP A 3 -51.58 11.63 20.74
CA ASP A 3 -51.09 12.74 19.91
C ASP A 3 -49.64 13.15 20.24
N ILE A 4 -49.19 12.96 21.49
CA ILE A 4 -47.81 13.19 21.89
C ILE A 4 -46.89 12.04 21.41
N LEU A 5 -47.40 10.80 21.40
CA LEU A 5 -46.62 9.63 21.02
C LEU A 5 -46.21 9.64 19.54
N ARG A 6 -47.04 10.19 18.66
CA ARG A 6 -46.83 10.25 17.24
C ARG A 6 -45.50 10.99 16.84
N PRO A 7 -45.29 12.27 17.20
CA PRO A 7 -44.04 12.96 16.82
C PRO A 7 -42.80 12.31 17.45
N ILE A 8 -42.92 11.72 18.64
CA ILE A 8 -41.83 10.98 19.28
C ILE A 8 -41.45 9.76 18.44
N LEU A 9 -42.43 8.95 17.99
CA LEU A 9 -42.19 7.81 17.13
C LEU A 9 -41.65 8.20 15.77
N GLU A 10 -42.12 9.32 15.19
CA GLU A 10 -41.59 9.82 13.91
C GLU A 10 -40.10 10.19 14.01
N LEU A 11 -39.68 10.81 15.12
CA LEU A 11 -38.26 11.19 15.33
C LEU A 11 -37.40 10.02 15.79
N SER A 12 -37.95 9.02 16.47
CA SER A 12 -37.18 7.87 17.01
C SER A 12 -36.51 7.01 15.94
N VAL A 13 -36.91 7.13 14.68
CA VAL A 13 -36.34 6.43 13.52
C VAL A 13 -34.83 6.74 13.33
N VAL A 14 -34.36 7.86 13.87
CA VAL A 14 -32.94 8.19 13.85
C VAL A 14 -32.10 7.14 14.63
N LEU A 15 -32.64 6.49 15.65
CA LEU A 15 -31.95 5.49 16.47
C LEU A 15 -31.54 4.24 15.67
N PRO A 16 -32.48 3.53 14.97
CA PRO A 16 -32.08 2.40 14.11
C PRO A 16 -31.17 2.82 12.98
N GLY A 17 -31.34 4.03 12.41
CA GLY A 17 -30.44 4.56 11.39
C GLY A 17 -29.02 4.74 11.88
N LEU A 18 -28.85 5.32 13.05
CA LEU A 18 -27.55 5.50 13.68
C LEU A 18 -26.89 4.15 13.99
N LEU A 19 -27.64 3.19 14.53
CA LEU A 19 -27.14 1.84 14.80
C LEU A 19 -26.65 1.14 13.54
N LEU A 20 -27.42 1.22 12.44
CA LEU A 20 -27.05 0.65 11.15
C LEU A 20 -25.77 1.27 10.59
N ALA A 21 -25.57 2.57 10.75
CA ALA A 21 -24.36 3.26 10.31
C ALA A 21 -23.09 2.82 11.07
N TYR A 22 -23.22 2.47 12.36
CA TYR A 22 -22.09 2.03 13.17
C TYR A 22 -21.62 0.60 12.90
N PHE A 23 -22.46 -0.29 12.36
CA PHE A 23 -22.10 -1.69 12.15
C PHE A 23 -20.83 -1.90 11.33
N PRO A 24 -20.65 -1.29 10.14
CA PRO A 24 -19.48 -1.53 9.30
C PRO A 24 -18.20 -0.87 9.83
N VAL A 25 -18.30 0.10 10.72
CA VAL A 25 -17.17 0.92 11.20
C VAL A 25 -16.80 0.64 12.66
N LYS A 26 -17.29 -0.45 13.23
CA LYS A 26 -17.08 -0.80 14.64
C LYS A 26 -15.60 -0.87 15.03
N SER A 27 -14.73 -1.26 14.13
CA SER A 27 -13.27 -1.36 14.35
C SER A 27 -12.57 0.00 14.44
N TYR A 28 -13.21 1.07 13.96
CA TYR A 28 -12.64 2.42 13.87
C TYR A 28 -13.19 3.41 14.88
N LEU A 29 -13.82 2.92 15.92
CA LEU A 29 -14.37 3.76 16.99
C LEU A 29 -13.23 4.33 17.86
N LYS A 30 -13.31 5.63 18.20
CA LYS A 30 -12.39 6.30 19.15
C LYS A 30 -12.51 5.76 20.57
N GLN A 31 -13.64 5.15 20.92
CA GLN A 31 -13.94 4.61 22.24
C GLN A 31 -14.51 3.20 22.13
N SER A 32 -14.50 2.45 23.24
CA SER A 32 -15.11 1.11 23.24
C SER A 32 -16.59 1.17 22.88
N PRO A 33 -17.10 0.21 22.06
CA PRO A 33 -18.49 0.22 21.59
C PRO A 33 -19.53 0.37 22.71
N GLY A 34 -19.33 -0.31 23.85
CA GLY A 34 -20.24 -0.25 24.99
C GLY A 34 -20.28 1.14 25.63
N LYS A 35 -19.13 1.80 25.82
CA LYS A 35 -19.09 3.16 26.39
C LYS A 35 -19.73 4.18 25.43
N LEU A 36 -19.50 4.01 24.13
CA LEU A 36 -20.09 4.89 23.13
C LEU A 36 -21.60 4.74 23.06
N ALA A 37 -22.11 3.50 23.02
CA ALA A 37 -23.54 3.21 23.03
C ALA A 37 -24.22 3.76 24.29
N ALA A 38 -23.61 3.56 25.46
CA ALA A 38 -24.13 4.06 26.74
C ALA A 38 -24.24 5.59 26.81
N ARG A 39 -23.50 6.34 26.00
CA ARG A 39 -23.55 7.80 25.93
C ARG A 39 -24.49 8.31 24.84
N ILE A 40 -24.35 7.75 23.62
CA ILE A 40 -25.06 8.27 22.44
C ILE A 40 -26.55 7.84 22.43
N LEU A 41 -26.85 6.58 22.77
CA LEU A 41 -28.23 6.12 22.71
C LEU A 41 -29.16 6.89 23.65
N PRO A 42 -28.83 7.09 24.95
CA PRO A 42 -29.71 7.90 25.84
C PRO A 42 -29.79 9.36 25.38
N LEU A 43 -28.68 9.94 24.92
CA LEU A 43 -28.66 11.32 24.42
C LEU A 43 -29.62 11.48 23.23
N MET A 44 -29.51 10.61 22.23
CA MET A 44 -30.35 10.68 21.04
C MET A 44 -31.78 10.33 21.33
N ALA A 45 -32.05 9.35 22.20
CA ALA A 45 -33.41 9.06 22.67
C ALA A 45 -34.04 10.25 23.40
N GLY A 46 -33.30 10.89 24.31
CA GLY A 46 -33.72 12.09 25.01
C GLY A 46 -34.03 13.26 24.08
N LEU A 47 -33.18 13.46 23.06
CA LEU A 47 -33.39 14.47 22.00
C LEU A 47 -34.65 14.17 21.18
N CYS A 48 -34.90 12.93 20.77
CA CYS A 48 -36.11 12.54 20.04
C CYS A 48 -37.36 12.75 20.87
N ILE A 49 -37.33 12.38 22.16
CA ILE A 49 -38.46 12.58 23.07
C ILE A 49 -38.70 14.08 23.32
N GLY A 50 -37.63 14.83 23.65
CA GLY A 50 -37.76 16.27 23.93
C GLY A 50 -38.25 17.06 22.73
N ALA A 51 -37.66 16.82 21.54
CA ALA A 51 -38.07 17.44 20.29
C ALA A 51 -39.51 17.03 19.90
N GLY A 52 -39.90 15.78 20.14
CA GLY A 52 -41.27 15.30 19.89
C GLY A 52 -42.32 16.02 20.77
N ILE A 53 -42.00 16.24 22.05
CA ILE A 53 -42.83 17.01 22.96
C ILE A 53 -42.94 18.49 22.53
N ILE A 54 -41.81 19.09 22.15
CA ILE A 54 -41.77 20.49 21.68
C ILE A 54 -42.57 20.64 20.37
N CYS A 55 -42.39 19.72 19.41
CA CYS A 55 -43.19 19.74 18.18
C CYS A 55 -44.70 19.63 18.45
N TYR A 56 -45.08 18.83 19.43
CA TYR A 56 -46.50 18.71 19.85
C TYR A 56 -47.03 20.01 20.47
N GLN A 57 -46.27 20.59 21.42
CA GLN A 57 -46.69 21.80 22.14
C GLN A 57 -46.77 23.05 21.27
N LEU A 58 -45.77 23.20 20.37
CA LEU A 58 -45.65 24.37 19.48
C LEU A 58 -46.35 24.18 18.14
N HIS A 59 -46.99 23.05 17.89
CA HIS A 59 -47.53 22.67 16.58
C HIS A 59 -46.50 22.83 15.44
N ALA A 60 -45.22 22.58 15.78
CA ALA A 60 -44.09 22.75 14.83
C ALA A 60 -43.97 21.53 13.90
N SER A 61 -43.37 21.74 12.75
CA SER A 61 -43.14 20.68 11.78
C SER A 61 -42.16 19.61 12.28
N THR A 62 -42.64 18.37 12.38
CA THR A 62 -41.80 17.20 12.72
C THR A 62 -40.71 16.95 11.67
N ALA A 63 -40.95 17.33 10.41
CA ALA A 63 -39.97 17.14 9.33
C ALA A 63 -38.71 18.01 9.52
N SER A 64 -38.86 19.26 9.99
CA SER A 64 -37.71 20.13 10.27
C SER A 64 -36.95 19.65 11.50
N ALA A 65 -37.64 19.18 12.54
CA ALA A 65 -37.02 18.57 13.71
C ALA A 65 -36.24 17.28 13.35
N LEU A 66 -36.80 16.42 12.51
CA LEU A 66 -36.17 15.20 12.02
C LEU A 66 -34.90 15.54 11.24
N ALA A 67 -34.92 16.53 10.34
CA ALA A 67 -33.76 16.97 9.61
C ALA A 67 -32.65 17.47 10.55
N GLY A 68 -32.98 18.31 11.52
CA GLY A 68 -32.03 18.81 12.52
C GLY A 68 -31.38 17.70 13.36
N ILE A 69 -32.20 16.77 13.87
CA ILE A 69 -31.71 15.63 14.66
C ILE A 69 -30.83 14.70 13.81
N THR A 70 -31.22 14.48 12.54
CA THR A 70 -30.43 13.65 11.61
C THR A 70 -29.07 14.29 11.32
N LEU A 71 -28.99 15.59 11.08
CA LEU A 71 -27.72 16.30 10.88
C LEU A 71 -26.83 16.23 12.13
N LEU A 72 -27.41 16.39 13.31
CA LEU A 72 -26.70 16.24 14.58
C LEU A 72 -26.18 14.80 14.77
N ALA A 73 -27.01 13.80 14.42
CA ALA A 73 -26.62 12.38 14.48
C ALA A 73 -25.44 12.07 13.54
N ILE A 74 -25.46 12.61 12.31
CA ILE A 74 -24.35 12.48 11.36
C ILE A 74 -23.08 13.14 11.91
N GLY A 75 -23.19 14.34 12.49
CA GLY A 75 -22.06 15.04 13.11
C GLY A 75 -21.45 14.26 14.29
N LEU A 76 -22.28 13.72 15.18
CA LEU A 76 -21.83 12.85 16.27
C LEU A 76 -21.20 11.56 15.75
N TYR A 77 -21.83 10.92 14.77
CA TYR A 77 -21.32 9.70 14.15
C TYR A 77 -19.92 9.92 13.55
N THR A 78 -19.75 10.92 12.68
CA THR A 78 -18.45 11.21 12.05
C THR A 78 -17.39 11.64 13.07
N GLY A 79 -17.76 12.40 14.09
CA GLY A 79 -16.87 12.86 15.15
C GLY A 79 -16.34 11.75 16.07
N THR A 80 -17.04 10.62 16.18
CA THR A 80 -16.64 9.47 17.01
C THR A 80 -15.76 8.45 16.31
N LEU A 81 -15.52 8.62 15.01
CA LEU A 81 -14.78 7.68 14.16
C LEU A 81 -13.35 8.16 13.86
N GLN A 82 -12.45 7.21 13.60
CA GLN A 82 -11.06 7.42 13.15
C GLN A 82 -10.91 7.04 11.67
N ILE A 83 -11.90 7.38 10.83
CA ILE A 83 -11.88 7.15 9.38
C ILE A 83 -12.10 8.45 8.64
N SER A 84 -11.77 8.44 7.32
CA SER A 84 -11.99 9.61 6.47
C SER A 84 -13.46 10.02 6.44
N LEU A 85 -13.74 11.33 6.34
CA LEU A 85 -15.09 11.88 6.22
C LEU A 85 -15.83 11.31 5.00
N TRP A 86 -15.12 10.99 3.92
CA TRP A 86 -15.71 10.40 2.72
C TRP A 86 -16.29 9.00 2.99
N LYS A 87 -15.54 8.12 3.68
CA LYS A 87 -16.01 6.78 4.05
C LYS A 87 -17.20 6.86 5.00
N SER A 88 -17.08 7.61 6.11
CA SER A 88 -18.14 7.75 7.09
C SER A 88 -19.37 8.49 6.55
N GLY A 89 -19.15 9.57 5.80
CA GLY A 89 -20.22 10.35 5.18
C GLY A 89 -21.03 9.54 4.17
N THR A 90 -20.39 8.77 3.30
CA THR A 90 -21.09 7.91 2.33
C THR A 90 -21.97 6.88 3.02
N ILE A 91 -21.49 6.22 4.09
CA ILE A 91 -22.28 5.26 4.86
C ILE A 91 -23.50 5.94 5.48
N ALA A 92 -23.32 7.08 6.15
CA ALA A 92 -24.41 7.83 6.76
C ALA A 92 -25.45 8.28 5.72
N LEU A 93 -25.00 8.82 4.58
CA LEU A 93 -25.89 9.25 3.49
C LEU A 93 -26.64 8.07 2.87
N THR A 94 -26.01 6.91 2.72
CA THR A 94 -26.69 5.70 2.22
C THR A 94 -27.81 5.26 3.15
N VAL A 95 -27.56 5.25 4.46
CA VAL A 95 -28.59 4.95 5.47
C VAL A 95 -29.73 5.98 5.39
N CYS A 96 -29.40 7.27 5.31
CA CYS A 96 -30.39 8.33 5.16
C CYS A 96 -31.22 8.17 3.88
N ALA A 97 -30.61 7.81 2.75
CA ALA A 97 -31.31 7.60 1.48
C ALA A 97 -32.33 6.45 1.57
N VAL A 98 -31.92 5.32 2.15
CA VAL A 98 -32.83 4.16 2.35
C VAL A 98 -33.99 4.54 3.28
N PHE A 99 -33.71 5.23 4.39
CA PHE A 99 -34.74 5.67 5.33
C PHE A 99 -35.66 6.72 4.72
N ALA A 100 -35.18 7.59 3.85
CA ALA A 100 -36.00 8.52 3.08
C ALA A 100 -36.99 7.79 2.15
N CYS A 101 -36.56 6.71 1.48
CA CYS A 101 -37.43 5.88 0.67
C CYS A 101 -38.53 5.19 1.52
N ILE A 102 -38.16 4.64 2.69
CA ILE A 102 -39.13 4.02 3.63
C ILE A 102 -40.12 5.08 4.19
N ASN A 103 -39.60 6.29 4.45
CA ASN A 103 -40.46 7.42 4.91
C ASN A 103 -41.51 7.75 3.84
N SER A 104 -41.12 7.82 2.55
CA SER A 104 -42.06 8.06 1.44
C SER A 104 -43.18 6.98 1.38
N LEU A 105 -42.80 5.70 1.53
CA LEU A 105 -43.78 4.61 1.57
C LEU A 105 -44.69 4.70 2.78
N SER A 106 -44.17 5.07 3.96
CA SER A 106 -44.95 5.24 5.18
C SER A 106 -45.95 6.40 5.08
N ARG A 107 -45.60 7.47 4.34
CA ARG A 107 -46.53 8.55 3.98
C ARG A 107 -47.69 8.05 3.12
N ALA A 108 -47.36 7.23 2.08
CA ALA A 108 -48.41 6.62 1.27
C ALA A 108 -49.38 5.76 2.08
N ILE A 109 -48.83 4.95 2.98
CA ILE A 109 -49.67 4.12 3.90
C ILE A 109 -50.53 4.99 4.80
N SER A 110 -49.99 6.09 5.33
CA SER A 110 -50.79 7.04 6.14
C SER A 110 -51.96 7.60 5.34
N VAL A 111 -51.75 7.98 4.09
CA VAL A 111 -52.83 8.47 3.22
C VAL A 111 -53.85 7.37 2.91
N MET A 112 -53.41 6.13 2.65
CA MET A 112 -54.31 5.00 2.44
C MET A 112 -55.21 4.74 3.64
N ILE A 113 -54.63 4.76 4.85
CA ILE A 113 -55.40 4.62 6.12
C ILE A 113 -56.40 5.76 6.30
N ALA A 114 -55.96 7.00 6.01
CA ALA A 114 -56.81 8.19 6.12
C ALA A 114 -58.01 8.14 5.14
N LEU A 115 -57.80 7.64 3.93
CA LEU A 115 -58.86 7.43 2.93
C LEU A 115 -59.82 6.33 3.34
N HIS A 116 -59.31 5.22 3.85
CA HIS A 116 -60.15 4.10 4.29
C HIS A 116 -61.02 4.44 5.53
N MET A 117 -60.42 5.20 6.46
CA MET A 117 -61.10 5.61 7.69
C MET A 117 -61.89 6.92 7.55
N GLN A 118 -61.94 7.51 6.35
CA GLN A 118 -62.59 8.80 6.07
C GLN A 118 -62.21 9.92 7.05
N LEU A 119 -60.90 9.98 7.41
CA LEU A 119 -60.38 10.96 8.35
C LEU A 119 -60.40 12.39 7.74
N PRO A 120 -60.53 13.45 8.58
CA PRO A 120 -60.57 14.85 8.15
C PRO A 120 -59.32 15.22 7.31
N GLN A 121 -59.47 16.29 6.50
CA GLN A 121 -58.39 16.74 5.61
C GLN A 121 -57.23 17.44 6.32
N ASP A 122 -57.45 17.91 7.54
CA ASP A 122 -56.52 18.66 8.37
C ASP A 122 -55.60 17.76 9.25
N GLU A 123 -55.68 16.42 9.03
CA GLU A 123 -54.83 15.48 9.80
C GLU A 123 -53.35 15.61 9.40
N PRO A 124 -52.48 15.39 10.37
CA PRO A 124 -51.01 15.42 10.10
C PRO A 124 -50.58 14.38 9.12
N TRP A 125 -49.42 14.63 8.46
CA TRP A 125 -48.80 13.76 7.44
C TRP A 125 -48.61 12.29 7.83
N PHE A 126 -48.50 12.00 9.13
CA PHE A 126 -48.41 10.66 9.64
C PHE A 126 -49.47 10.36 10.68
N CYS A 127 -50.27 9.36 10.42
CA CYS A 127 -51.10 8.76 11.49
C CYS A 127 -50.22 7.85 12.37
N LEU A 128 -50.68 7.58 13.60
CA LEU A 128 -49.93 6.75 14.57
C LEU A 128 -49.56 5.38 14.00
N ALA A 129 -50.49 4.73 13.27
CA ALA A 129 -50.22 3.44 12.64
C ALA A 129 -49.09 3.48 11.60
N ALA A 130 -49.01 4.55 10.79
CA ALA A 130 -47.94 4.75 9.82
C ALA A 130 -46.60 5.01 10.52
N CYS A 131 -46.56 5.73 11.64
CA CYS A 131 -45.35 5.91 12.44
C CYS A 131 -44.83 4.58 13.03
N VAL A 132 -45.75 3.75 13.54
CA VAL A 132 -45.39 2.40 14.02
C VAL A 132 -44.86 1.54 12.88
N PHE A 133 -45.55 1.52 11.73
CA PHE A 133 -45.06 0.81 10.53
C PHE A 133 -43.66 1.26 10.12
N TYR A 134 -43.44 2.57 10.06
CA TYR A 134 -42.13 3.13 9.71
C TYR A 134 -41.02 2.63 10.64
N ASN A 135 -41.24 2.70 11.95
CA ASN A 135 -40.26 2.19 12.93
C ASN A 135 -40.01 0.68 12.78
N VAL A 136 -41.09 -0.11 12.67
CA VAL A 136 -40.98 -1.57 12.53
C VAL A 136 -40.18 -1.94 11.30
N VAL A 137 -40.43 -1.32 10.13
CA VAL A 137 -39.69 -1.58 8.90
C VAL A 137 -38.22 -1.16 9.04
N CYS A 138 -37.94 -0.02 9.67
CA CYS A 138 -36.57 0.41 9.92
C CYS A 138 -35.79 -0.56 10.83
N TRP A 139 -36.41 -1.10 11.89
CA TRP A 139 -35.80 -2.10 12.76
C TRP A 139 -35.58 -3.45 12.03
N ILE A 140 -36.55 -3.89 11.21
CA ILE A 140 -36.40 -5.07 10.37
C ILE A 140 -35.21 -4.88 9.41
N LEU A 141 -35.08 -3.70 8.80
CA LEU A 141 -33.93 -3.39 7.94
C LEU A 141 -32.61 -3.48 8.70
N VAL A 142 -32.54 -2.95 9.92
CA VAL A 142 -31.33 -3.04 10.75
C VAL A 142 -30.94 -4.49 11.01
N LEU A 143 -31.92 -5.36 11.31
CA LEU A 143 -31.67 -6.79 11.55
C LEU A 143 -31.21 -7.51 10.28
N THR A 144 -31.86 -7.28 9.14
CA THR A 144 -31.50 -7.92 7.86
C THR A 144 -30.18 -7.41 7.30
N ALA A 145 -29.89 -6.12 7.45
CA ALA A 145 -28.65 -5.50 6.98
C ALA A 145 -27.46 -5.72 7.93
N PHE A 146 -27.67 -6.32 9.11
CA PHE A 146 -26.59 -6.58 10.07
C PHE A 146 -25.47 -7.41 9.47
N TYR A 147 -25.81 -8.55 8.84
CA TYR A 147 -24.81 -9.45 8.26
C TYR A 147 -24.03 -8.80 7.11
N PRO A 148 -24.65 -8.24 6.05
CA PRO A 148 -23.90 -7.58 4.97
C PRO A 148 -23.10 -6.37 5.45
N SER A 149 -23.59 -5.61 6.44
CA SER A 149 -22.86 -4.45 6.99
C SER A 149 -21.61 -4.85 7.75
N THR A 150 -21.67 -5.90 8.55
CA THR A 150 -20.53 -6.36 9.38
C THR A 150 -19.50 -7.17 8.60
N HIS A 151 -19.84 -7.72 7.44
CA HIS A 151 -18.94 -8.54 6.63
C HIS A 151 -18.52 -7.81 5.35
N ALA A 152 -19.43 -7.57 4.42
CA ALA A 152 -19.07 -7.03 3.11
C ALA A 152 -18.68 -5.54 3.17
N VAL A 153 -19.51 -4.70 3.80
CA VAL A 153 -19.23 -3.26 3.89
C VAL A 153 -18.00 -3.00 4.76
N ARG A 154 -17.85 -3.75 5.85
CA ARG A 154 -16.69 -3.65 6.73
C ARG A 154 -15.37 -3.90 5.98
N VAL A 155 -15.29 -4.99 5.19
CA VAL A 155 -14.10 -5.29 4.37
C VAL A 155 -13.75 -4.14 3.43
N MET A 156 -14.76 -3.51 2.81
CA MET A 156 -14.56 -2.35 1.95
C MET A 156 -14.04 -1.12 2.71
N VAL A 157 -14.47 -0.91 3.95
CA VAL A 157 -14.01 0.21 4.79
C VAL A 157 -12.57 -0.01 5.22
N GLU A 158 -12.19 -1.25 5.53
CA GLU A 158 -10.84 -1.65 5.97
C GLU A 158 -9.81 -1.62 4.83
N ASP A 159 -10.24 -1.73 3.57
CA ASP A 159 -9.34 -1.75 2.42
C ASP A 159 -9.04 -0.34 1.89
N ASP A 160 -7.77 0.04 1.90
CA ASP A 160 -7.31 1.35 1.41
C ASP A 160 -7.28 1.47 -0.12
N ASN A 161 -7.30 0.33 -0.84
CA ASN A 161 -7.35 0.34 -2.31
C ASN A 161 -8.65 0.97 -2.86
N PHE A 162 -9.71 1.04 -2.04
CA PHE A 162 -10.98 1.68 -2.39
C PHE A 162 -11.06 3.18 -2.07
N ALA A 163 -9.99 3.81 -1.62
CA ALA A 163 -10.03 5.22 -1.22
C ALA A 163 -10.63 6.12 -2.32
N GLN A 164 -10.26 5.90 -3.58
CA GLN A 164 -10.76 6.68 -4.71
C GLN A 164 -12.26 6.46 -4.99
N THR A 165 -12.76 5.25 -4.78
CA THR A 165 -14.16 4.90 -5.01
C THR A 165 -15.10 5.65 -4.07
N TRP A 166 -14.69 5.86 -2.81
CA TRP A 166 -15.49 6.60 -1.82
C TRP A 166 -15.72 8.06 -2.20
N TYR A 167 -14.80 8.70 -2.94
CA TYR A 167 -14.94 10.09 -3.40
C TYR A 167 -16.04 10.28 -4.45
N VAL A 168 -16.48 9.22 -5.11
CA VAL A 168 -17.53 9.29 -6.13
C VAL A 168 -18.86 8.76 -5.59
N PHE A 169 -18.80 7.77 -4.71
CA PHE A 169 -19.97 7.00 -4.32
C PHE A 169 -20.99 7.76 -3.44
N TRP A 170 -20.57 8.81 -2.73
CA TRP A 170 -21.49 9.64 -1.91
C TRP A 170 -22.54 10.41 -2.73
N VAL A 171 -22.26 10.62 -4.02
CA VAL A 171 -23.17 11.33 -4.91
C VAL A 171 -24.48 10.58 -5.11
N LEU A 172 -24.40 9.26 -5.22
CA LEU A 172 -25.58 8.42 -5.45
C LEU A 172 -26.63 8.53 -4.33
N PRO A 173 -26.32 8.27 -3.04
CA PRO A 173 -27.27 8.47 -1.95
C PRO A 173 -27.86 9.89 -1.88
N LEU A 174 -27.02 10.90 -2.18
CA LEU A 174 -27.46 12.29 -2.19
C LEU A 174 -28.52 12.53 -3.25
N VAL A 175 -28.35 12.00 -4.47
CA VAL A 175 -29.35 12.09 -5.54
C VAL A 175 -30.66 11.43 -5.11
N PHE A 176 -30.61 10.25 -4.47
CA PHE A 176 -31.82 9.57 -4.00
C PHE A 176 -32.52 10.33 -2.88
N ILE A 177 -31.79 10.95 -1.95
CA ILE A 177 -32.37 11.83 -0.91
C ILE A 177 -33.07 13.01 -1.59
N PHE A 178 -32.41 13.67 -2.57
CA PHE A 178 -32.97 14.80 -3.28
C PHE A 178 -34.24 14.41 -4.06
N LEU A 179 -34.23 13.28 -4.78
CA LEU A 179 -35.40 12.78 -5.49
C LEU A 179 -36.58 12.48 -4.54
N ASN A 180 -36.29 11.86 -3.40
CA ASN A 180 -37.33 11.61 -2.38
C ASN A 180 -37.90 12.91 -1.82
N LEU A 181 -37.07 13.92 -1.51
CA LEU A 181 -37.50 15.22 -1.04
C LEU A 181 -38.35 15.96 -2.10
N PHE A 182 -37.92 15.91 -3.34
CA PHE A 182 -38.60 16.54 -4.47
C PHE A 182 -39.99 15.91 -4.72
N MET A 183 -40.13 14.62 -4.50
CA MET A 183 -41.38 13.89 -4.67
C MET A 183 -42.41 14.16 -3.59
N ILE A 184 -42.04 14.73 -2.43
CA ILE A 184 -43.00 15.04 -1.35
C ILE A 184 -43.92 16.17 -1.82
N PRO A 185 -45.22 15.92 -2.00
CA PRO A 185 -46.14 16.95 -2.46
C PRO A 185 -46.32 18.02 -1.38
N ARG A 186 -46.49 19.25 -1.82
CA ARG A 186 -46.64 20.39 -0.91
C ARG A 186 -47.89 20.28 -0.02
N TYR A 187 -48.96 19.70 -0.56
CA TYR A 187 -50.22 19.50 0.15
C TYR A 187 -50.60 18.02 0.22
N GLN A 188 -51.04 17.57 1.36
CA GLN A 188 -51.49 16.19 1.57
C GLN A 188 -52.70 15.82 0.71
N THR A 189 -53.58 16.79 0.48
CA THR A 189 -54.80 16.63 -0.35
C THR A 189 -54.44 16.15 -1.77
N THR A 190 -53.28 16.52 -2.30
CA THR A 190 -52.79 16.07 -3.63
C THR A 190 -52.64 14.55 -3.70
N LEU A 191 -52.19 13.90 -2.61
CA LEU A 191 -52.06 12.44 -2.54
C LEU A 191 -53.41 11.71 -2.34
N ARG A 192 -54.48 12.39 -1.97
CA ARG A 192 -55.80 11.76 -1.82
C ARG A 192 -56.46 11.42 -3.17
N THR A 193 -55.91 11.90 -4.29
CA THR A 193 -56.36 11.53 -5.64
C THR A 193 -55.80 10.14 -5.97
N GLY A 194 -56.69 9.16 -6.26
CA GLY A 194 -56.29 7.77 -6.42
C GLY A 194 -55.19 7.49 -7.42
N ARG A 195 -55.17 8.18 -8.58
CA ARG A 195 -54.08 8.05 -9.58
C ARG A 195 -52.73 8.62 -9.08
N VAL A 196 -52.77 9.76 -8.36
CA VAL A 196 -51.55 10.37 -7.82
C VAL A 196 -50.96 9.50 -6.70
N LEU A 197 -51.78 8.96 -5.82
CA LEU A 197 -51.34 8.04 -4.76
C LEU A 197 -50.72 6.77 -5.34
N GLN A 198 -51.35 6.17 -6.37
CA GLN A 198 -50.79 4.98 -7.03
C GLN A 198 -49.45 5.28 -7.67
N GLY A 199 -49.34 6.39 -8.41
CA GLY A 199 -48.05 6.83 -9.00
C GLY A 199 -46.97 7.06 -7.94
N TYR A 200 -47.32 7.72 -6.84
CA TYR A 200 -46.41 7.98 -5.73
C TYR A 200 -45.89 6.67 -5.07
N ILE A 201 -46.79 5.69 -4.84
CA ILE A 201 -46.40 4.37 -4.32
C ILE A 201 -45.45 3.65 -5.29
N VAL A 202 -45.79 3.57 -6.58
CA VAL A 202 -44.99 2.89 -7.60
C VAL A 202 -43.62 3.50 -7.70
N ILE A 203 -43.50 4.83 -7.75
CA ILE A 203 -42.21 5.52 -7.85
C ILE A 203 -41.43 5.35 -6.54
N SER A 204 -42.05 5.42 -5.38
CA SER A 204 -41.35 5.21 -4.08
C SER A 204 -40.78 3.78 -3.96
N ILE A 205 -41.53 2.77 -4.39
CA ILE A 205 -41.06 1.38 -4.43
C ILE A 205 -39.91 1.25 -5.45
N ALA A 206 -40.07 1.82 -6.65
CA ALA A 206 -39.04 1.78 -7.69
C ALA A 206 -37.73 2.43 -7.23
N LEU A 207 -37.79 3.60 -6.56
CA LEU A 207 -36.62 4.28 -6.00
C LEU A 207 -35.95 3.43 -4.92
N LEU A 208 -36.71 2.81 -4.02
CA LEU A 208 -36.15 1.93 -2.99
C LEU A 208 -35.47 0.71 -3.61
N LEU A 209 -36.12 0.02 -4.54
CA LEU A 209 -35.55 -1.14 -5.21
C LEU A 209 -34.30 -0.75 -6.01
N LEU A 210 -34.33 0.36 -6.73
CA LEU A 210 -33.19 0.87 -7.49
C LEU A 210 -32.01 1.19 -6.59
N LEU A 211 -32.24 1.87 -5.45
CA LEU A 211 -31.20 2.18 -4.47
C LEU A 211 -30.59 0.91 -3.88
N LEU A 212 -31.41 -0.08 -3.50
CA LEU A 212 -30.94 -1.36 -2.98
C LEU A 212 -30.15 -2.13 -4.04
N TRP A 213 -30.60 -2.11 -5.29
CA TRP A 213 -29.93 -2.76 -6.40
C TRP A 213 -28.57 -2.12 -6.67
N PHE A 214 -28.46 -0.79 -6.72
CA PHE A 214 -27.19 -0.09 -6.85
C PHE A 214 -26.23 -0.39 -5.68
N ASN A 215 -26.73 -0.44 -4.45
CA ASN A 215 -25.89 -0.83 -3.31
C ASN A 215 -25.39 -2.28 -3.44
N ALA A 216 -26.24 -3.21 -3.90
CA ALA A 216 -25.86 -4.60 -4.14
C ALA A 216 -24.78 -4.71 -5.23
N ILE A 217 -24.96 -4.03 -6.37
CA ILE A 217 -23.94 -3.98 -7.43
C ILE A 217 -22.64 -3.42 -6.93
N PHE A 218 -22.69 -2.34 -6.16
CA PHE A 218 -21.50 -1.73 -5.59
C PHE A 218 -20.74 -2.72 -4.68
N LEU A 219 -21.45 -3.43 -3.81
CA LEU A 219 -20.84 -4.47 -2.95
C LEU A 219 -20.21 -5.59 -3.77
N LEU A 220 -20.91 -6.08 -4.82
CA LEU A 220 -20.39 -7.12 -5.71
C LEU A 220 -19.16 -6.65 -6.48
N MET A 221 -19.19 -5.44 -7.03
CA MET A 221 -18.07 -4.85 -7.75
C MET A 221 -16.85 -4.68 -6.83
N ALA A 222 -17.06 -4.19 -5.62
CA ALA A 222 -16.01 -4.00 -4.64
C ALA A 222 -15.36 -5.34 -4.24
N THR A 223 -16.15 -6.36 -3.93
CA THR A 223 -15.62 -7.69 -3.60
C THR A 223 -14.88 -8.33 -4.77
N SER A 224 -15.35 -8.13 -6.02
CA SER A 224 -14.70 -8.62 -7.24
C SER A 224 -13.35 -7.93 -7.48
N LEU A 225 -13.30 -6.60 -7.35
CA LEU A 225 -12.05 -5.83 -7.50
C LEU A 225 -11.00 -6.26 -6.48
N ASN A 226 -11.41 -6.45 -5.23
CA ASN A 226 -10.52 -6.88 -4.17
C ASN A 226 -9.94 -8.28 -4.42
N ARG A 227 -10.80 -9.21 -4.88
CA ARG A 227 -10.38 -10.55 -5.26
C ARG A 227 -9.38 -10.51 -6.43
N ASN A 228 -9.65 -9.69 -7.46
CA ASN A 228 -8.75 -9.54 -8.60
C ASN A 228 -7.39 -8.94 -8.20
N ALA A 229 -7.38 -7.92 -7.33
CA ALA A 229 -6.15 -7.33 -6.82
C ALA A 229 -5.29 -8.35 -6.04
N ARG A 230 -5.91 -9.17 -5.17
CA ARG A 230 -5.23 -10.26 -4.47
C ARG A 230 -4.65 -11.29 -5.43
N LEU A 231 -5.43 -11.74 -6.41
CA LEU A 231 -4.96 -12.70 -7.41
C LEU A 231 -3.79 -12.15 -8.23
N GLN A 232 -3.80 -10.86 -8.56
CA GLN A 232 -2.65 -10.22 -9.23
C GLN A 232 -1.40 -10.20 -8.34
N GLN A 233 -1.53 -9.91 -7.06
CA GLN A 233 -0.39 -9.94 -6.11
C GLN A 233 0.16 -11.37 -5.95
N GLU A 234 -0.70 -12.38 -5.82
CA GLU A 234 -0.30 -13.78 -5.75
C GLU A 234 0.43 -14.22 -7.04
N ASN A 235 -0.08 -13.86 -8.21
CA ASN A 235 0.55 -14.16 -9.49
C ASN A 235 1.92 -13.48 -9.64
N GLN A 236 2.07 -12.23 -9.19
CA GLN A 236 3.37 -11.55 -9.17
C GLN A 236 4.36 -12.24 -8.25
N LEU A 237 3.92 -12.68 -7.07
CA LEU A 237 4.77 -13.41 -6.14
C LEU A 237 5.24 -14.75 -6.73
N LEU A 238 4.33 -15.50 -7.33
CA LEU A 238 4.64 -16.77 -8.01
C LEU A 238 5.62 -16.55 -9.16
N PHE A 239 5.44 -15.52 -9.97
CA PHE A 239 6.36 -15.16 -11.06
C PHE A 239 7.77 -14.86 -10.53
N LEU A 240 7.89 -14.08 -9.46
CA LEU A 240 9.19 -13.79 -8.82
C LEU A 240 9.85 -15.04 -8.23
N GLN A 241 9.08 -15.95 -7.64
CA GLN A 241 9.59 -17.23 -7.13
C GLN A 241 10.11 -18.10 -8.27
N GLN A 242 9.37 -18.21 -9.37
CA GLN A 242 9.80 -18.97 -10.56
C GLN A 242 11.09 -18.40 -11.15
N GLN A 243 11.18 -17.08 -11.29
CA GLN A 243 12.39 -16.42 -11.79
C GLN A 243 13.61 -16.67 -10.88
N ARG A 244 13.42 -16.64 -9.55
CA ARG A 244 14.49 -17.01 -8.60
C ARG A 244 14.92 -18.46 -8.75
N TYR A 245 13.95 -19.37 -8.93
CA TYR A 245 14.26 -20.79 -9.14
C TYR A 245 15.06 -21.02 -10.42
N GLU A 246 14.68 -20.38 -11.53
CA GLU A 246 15.40 -20.49 -12.80
C GLU A 246 16.84 -19.92 -12.70
N ASN A 247 17.00 -18.77 -12.03
CA ASN A 247 18.34 -18.20 -11.79
C ASN A 247 19.20 -19.12 -10.91
N LEU A 248 18.62 -19.71 -9.87
CA LEU A 248 19.33 -20.68 -9.01
C LEU A 248 19.74 -21.92 -9.80
N LYS A 249 18.85 -22.45 -10.64
CA LYS A 249 19.13 -23.61 -11.49
C LYS A 249 20.28 -23.32 -12.46
N ALA A 250 20.26 -22.13 -13.09
CA ALA A 250 21.33 -21.70 -13.99
C ALA A 250 22.68 -21.58 -13.24
N ALA A 251 22.70 -21.00 -12.05
CA ALA A 251 23.91 -20.90 -11.23
C ALA A 251 24.44 -22.26 -10.79
N ILE A 252 23.56 -23.20 -10.43
CA ILE A 252 23.97 -24.57 -10.08
C ILE A 252 24.62 -25.27 -11.28
N GLU A 253 24.07 -25.10 -12.49
CA GLU A 253 24.64 -25.72 -13.71
C GLU A 253 25.99 -25.09 -14.07
N GLU A 254 26.10 -23.78 -13.91
CA GLU A 254 27.38 -23.08 -14.11
C GLU A 254 28.49 -23.59 -13.14
N VAL A 255 28.16 -23.73 -11.87
CA VAL A 255 29.08 -24.32 -10.86
C VAL A 255 29.42 -25.77 -11.19
N ARG A 256 28.42 -26.55 -11.66
CA ARG A 256 28.65 -27.94 -12.08
C ARG A 256 29.63 -28.02 -13.26
N GLN A 257 29.45 -27.16 -14.25
CA GLN A 257 30.35 -27.04 -15.42
C GLN A 257 31.77 -26.67 -14.99
N ALA A 258 31.91 -25.60 -14.19
CA ALA A 258 33.20 -25.15 -13.69
C ALA A 258 33.94 -26.24 -12.89
N ARG A 259 33.18 -26.99 -12.05
CA ARG A 259 33.74 -28.15 -11.30
C ARG A 259 34.19 -29.27 -12.24
N HIS A 260 33.45 -29.57 -13.30
CA HIS A 260 33.81 -30.56 -14.32
C HIS A 260 35.10 -30.16 -15.01
N ASP A 261 35.20 -28.91 -15.42
CA ASP A 261 36.37 -28.38 -16.16
C ASP A 261 37.64 -28.37 -15.26
N MET A 262 37.46 -27.97 -14.00
CA MET A 262 38.55 -28.05 -13.00
C MET A 262 39.03 -29.50 -12.79
N ARG A 263 38.12 -30.47 -12.68
CA ARG A 263 38.48 -31.89 -12.56
C ARG A 263 39.23 -32.38 -13.78
N HIS A 264 38.83 -31.94 -14.98
CA HIS A 264 39.52 -32.29 -16.21
C HIS A 264 40.97 -31.73 -16.24
N GLN A 265 41.15 -30.48 -15.81
CA GLN A 265 42.48 -29.84 -15.69
C GLN A 265 43.38 -30.57 -14.67
N LEU A 266 42.82 -30.91 -13.50
CA LEU A 266 43.58 -31.64 -12.48
C LEU A 266 43.98 -33.05 -12.92
N ASN A 267 43.10 -33.74 -13.66
CA ASN A 267 43.43 -35.07 -14.23
C ASN A 267 44.54 -34.99 -15.26
N GLN A 268 44.59 -33.93 -16.10
CA GLN A 268 45.69 -33.72 -17.05
C GLN A 268 47.02 -33.45 -16.36
N ILE A 269 46.97 -32.63 -15.29
CA ILE A 269 48.17 -32.37 -14.46
C ILE A 269 48.68 -33.67 -13.83
N SER A 270 47.77 -34.50 -13.25
CA SER A 270 48.11 -35.78 -12.63
C SER A 270 48.75 -36.74 -13.66
N ALA A 271 48.14 -36.88 -14.84
CA ALA A 271 48.67 -37.75 -15.90
C ALA A 271 50.08 -37.36 -16.38
N LEU A 272 50.34 -36.05 -16.55
CA LEU A 272 51.64 -35.54 -16.90
C LEU A 272 52.70 -35.77 -15.79
N ALA A 273 52.25 -35.65 -14.53
CA ALA A 273 53.15 -35.92 -13.37
C ALA A 273 53.45 -37.42 -13.23
N GLU A 274 52.46 -38.32 -13.44
CA GLU A 274 52.65 -39.78 -13.38
C GLU A 274 53.60 -40.32 -14.48
N THR A 275 53.56 -39.70 -15.67
CA THR A 275 54.45 -40.07 -16.77
C THR A 275 55.85 -39.49 -16.63
N GLY A 276 56.10 -38.64 -15.64
CA GLY A 276 57.41 -37.98 -15.43
C GLY A 276 57.73 -36.92 -16.49
N ASP A 277 56.75 -36.49 -17.30
CA ASP A 277 56.94 -35.48 -18.34
C ASP A 277 56.89 -34.07 -17.72
N LEU A 278 58.03 -33.67 -17.15
CA LEU A 278 58.20 -32.37 -16.49
C LEU A 278 58.12 -31.20 -17.50
N GLU A 279 58.63 -31.38 -18.76
CA GLU A 279 58.51 -30.33 -19.78
C GLU A 279 57.08 -30.14 -20.25
N GLY A 280 56.37 -31.22 -20.50
CA GLY A 280 54.90 -31.18 -20.80
C GLY A 280 54.08 -30.55 -19.70
N LEU A 281 54.38 -30.91 -18.45
CA LEU A 281 53.72 -30.33 -17.28
C LEU A 281 53.95 -28.81 -17.17
N LYS A 282 55.22 -28.39 -17.35
CA LYS A 282 55.59 -26.98 -17.29
C LYS A 282 54.92 -26.18 -18.41
N SER A 283 54.95 -26.70 -19.65
CA SER A 283 54.27 -26.08 -20.81
C SER A 283 52.76 -25.98 -20.60
N TYR A 284 52.13 -27.03 -20.05
CA TYR A 284 50.69 -27.00 -19.74
C TYR A 284 50.33 -25.96 -18.67
N LEU A 285 51.12 -25.87 -17.61
CA LEU A 285 50.95 -24.87 -16.56
C LEU A 285 51.18 -23.46 -17.09
N GLU A 286 52.23 -23.22 -17.85
CA GLU A 286 52.51 -21.91 -18.48
C GLU A 286 51.36 -21.46 -19.40
N LYS A 287 50.81 -22.36 -20.21
CA LYS A 287 49.70 -22.09 -21.11
C LYS A 287 48.38 -21.75 -20.33
N ASN A 288 48.16 -22.35 -19.19
CA ASN A 288 46.99 -22.05 -18.36
C ASN A 288 47.21 -20.83 -17.46
N ILE A 289 48.44 -20.65 -16.93
CA ILE A 289 48.81 -19.47 -16.13
C ILE A 289 48.88 -18.21 -17.01
N SER A 290 49.32 -18.31 -18.30
CA SER A 290 49.34 -17.16 -19.22
C SER A 290 47.93 -16.62 -19.53
N ARG A 291 46.86 -17.38 -19.26
CA ARG A 291 45.47 -16.90 -19.31
C ARG A 291 45.09 -16.10 -18.09
N ILE A 292 45.84 -16.20 -16.99
CA ILE A 292 45.67 -15.39 -15.77
C ILE A 292 46.62 -14.21 -15.90
N PRO A 293 46.17 -12.97 -15.99
CA PRO A 293 47.02 -11.80 -16.15
C PRO A 293 47.93 -11.66 -14.94
N ASN A 294 49.24 -11.96 -15.14
CA ASN A 294 50.25 -11.74 -14.11
C ASN A 294 51.22 -10.65 -14.59
N LEU A 295 51.15 -9.49 -13.94
CA LEU A 295 51.98 -8.33 -14.34
C LEU A 295 53.38 -8.35 -13.70
N GLY A 296 53.68 -9.25 -12.77
CA GLY A 296 54.93 -9.22 -12.03
C GLY A 296 55.18 -7.93 -11.24
N ILE A 297 54.13 -7.10 -11.07
CA ILE A 297 54.17 -5.84 -10.32
C ILE A 297 53.70 -6.14 -8.90
N HIS A 298 54.50 -5.75 -7.94
CA HIS A 298 54.21 -5.86 -6.53
C HIS A 298 53.74 -4.48 -6.02
N PHE A 299 52.51 -4.41 -5.46
CA PHE A 299 51.91 -3.16 -5.05
C PHE A 299 51.96 -2.94 -3.53
N CYS A 300 51.92 -4.01 -2.72
CA CYS A 300 51.96 -3.92 -1.26
C CYS A 300 52.40 -5.25 -0.63
N GLU A 301 52.77 -5.23 0.66
CA GLU A 301 53.20 -6.44 1.38
C GLU A 301 52.06 -7.42 1.70
N ASN A 302 50.82 -6.99 1.74
CA ASN A 302 49.66 -7.87 1.92
C ASN A 302 49.37 -8.65 0.63
N ARG A 303 49.57 -9.98 0.68
CA ARG A 303 49.43 -10.86 -0.51
C ARG A 303 48.04 -10.89 -1.11
N ALA A 304 47.02 -10.85 -0.27
CA ALA A 304 45.63 -10.93 -0.73
C ALA A 304 45.24 -9.63 -1.47
N ALA A 305 45.55 -8.46 -0.90
CA ALA A 305 45.32 -7.16 -1.53
C ALA A 305 46.16 -7.02 -2.80
N ASP A 306 47.44 -7.43 -2.77
CA ASP A 306 48.37 -7.41 -3.92
C ASP A 306 47.81 -8.20 -5.11
N SER A 307 47.26 -9.40 -4.83
CA SER A 307 46.70 -10.28 -5.87
C SER A 307 45.42 -9.66 -6.49
N VAL A 308 44.52 -9.11 -5.71
CA VAL A 308 43.30 -8.48 -6.22
C VAL A 308 43.62 -7.24 -7.06
N ILE A 309 44.53 -6.39 -6.57
CA ILE A 309 44.90 -5.15 -7.26
C ILE A 309 45.68 -5.46 -8.53
N GLY A 310 46.58 -6.44 -8.47
CA GLY A 310 47.33 -6.92 -9.64
C GLY A 310 46.41 -7.43 -10.75
N TYR A 311 45.37 -8.19 -10.38
CA TYR A 311 44.38 -8.68 -11.33
C TYR A 311 43.65 -7.54 -12.05
N TYR A 312 43.10 -6.57 -11.32
CA TYR A 312 42.39 -5.44 -11.93
C TYR A 312 43.34 -4.47 -12.68
N CYS A 313 44.56 -4.29 -12.23
CA CYS A 313 45.59 -3.55 -12.97
C CYS A 313 45.87 -4.19 -14.34
N ALA A 314 45.95 -5.53 -14.38
CA ALA A 314 46.16 -6.26 -15.64
C ALA A 314 44.96 -6.10 -16.59
N LEU A 315 43.74 -6.16 -16.06
CA LEU A 315 42.53 -5.91 -16.85
C LEU A 315 42.48 -4.47 -17.38
N ALA A 316 42.78 -3.48 -16.53
CA ALA A 316 42.83 -2.08 -16.92
C ALA A 316 43.84 -1.83 -18.04
N LYS A 317 45.05 -2.45 -17.94
CA LYS A 317 46.09 -2.38 -18.97
C LYS A 317 45.62 -2.99 -20.30
N ARG A 318 44.86 -4.07 -20.26
CA ARG A 318 44.34 -4.71 -21.48
C ARG A 318 43.29 -3.83 -22.20
N GLU A 319 42.58 -2.98 -21.46
CA GLU A 319 41.59 -2.03 -21.98
C GLU A 319 42.15 -0.62 -22.20
N ASP A 320 43.50 -0.47 -22.19
CA ASP A 320 44.21 0.80 -22.31
C ASP A 320 43.74 1.88 -21.32
N ILE A 321 43.46 1.47 -20.08
CA ILE A 321 43.02 2.38 -18.99
C ILE A 321 44.21 2.68 -18.08
N PRO A 322 44.63 3.95 -17.91
CA PRO A 322 45.65 4.35 -16.94
C PRO A 322 45.21 3.93 -15.51
N PHE A 323 46.10 3.14 -14.85
CA PHE A 323 45.85 2.61 -13.50
C PHE A 323 46.98 3.09 -12.57
N CYS A 324 46.61 3.83 -11.52
CA CYS A 324 47.53 4.33 -10.51
C CYS A 324 47.18 3.74 -9.13
N ALA A 325 48.14 3.06 -8.50
CA ALA A 325 47.97 2.47 -7.18
C ALA A 325 48.98 3.07 -6.19
N LYS A 326 48.47 3.55 -5.05
CA LYS A 326 49.28 4.01 -3.90
C LYS A 326 48.83 3.22 -2.66
N LEU A 327 49.62 2.24 -2.28
CA LEU A 327 49.25 1.29 -1.24
C LEU A 327 50.33 1.25 -0.15
N ASP A 328 49.86 1.35 1.09
CA ASP A 328 50.69 1.17 2.29
C ASP A 328 49.98 0.18 3.24
N LEU A 329 50.10 -1.10 2.84
CA LEU A 329 49.43 -2.21 3.54
C LEU A 329 50.47 -3.22 4.01
N PRO A 330 50.64 -3.39 5.32
CA PRO A 330 51.57 -4.38 5.90
C PRO A 330 51.10 -5.81 5.60
N GLN A 331 52.01 -6.78 5.74
CA GLN A 331 51.74 -8.17 5.46
C GLN A 331 50.53 -8.75 6.20
N THR A 332 50.31 -8.34 7.44
CA THR A 332 49.13 -8.73 8.27
C THR A 332 48.31 -7.52 8.61
N LEU A 333 47.03 -7.62 8.38
CA LEU A 333 46.06 -6.59 8.71
C LEU A 333 45.15 -7.07 9.87
N PRO A 334 44.71 -6.19 10.77
CA PRO A 334 43.77 -6.55 11.85
C PRO A 334 42.35 -6.73 11.37
N ILE A 335 42.12 -6.85 10.08
CA ILE A 335 40.83 -6.85 9.39
C ILE A 335 40.64 -8.20 8.71
N ASP A 336 39.40 -8.68 8.65
CA ASP A 336 39.07 -9.90 7.91
C ASP A 336 39.48 -9.78 6.45
N GLU A 337 40.37 -10.67 6.02
CA GLU A 337 40.99 -10.67 4.69
C GLU A 337 39.97 -10.88 3.57
N ILE A 338 38.91 -11.68 3.84
CA ILE A 338 37.83 -11.96 2.89
C ILE A 338 37.00 -10.69 2.68
N ASN A 339 36.63 -9.99 3.75
CA ASN A 339 35.87 -8.75 3.68
C ASN A 339 36.65 -7.66 2.94
N MET A 340 37.94 -7.53 3.20
CA MET A 340 38.83 -6.60 2.48
C MET A 340 38.89 -6.93 0.99
N CYS A 341 39.10 -8.19 0.62
CA CYS A 341 39.14 -8.62 -0.80
C CYS A 341 37.79 -8.38 -1.51
N LEU A 342 36.69 -8.64 -0.85
CA LEU A 342 35.35 -8.37 -1.41
C LEU A 342 35.14 -6.86 -1.65
N VAL A 343 35.54 -6.01 -0.72
CA VAL A 343 35.43 -4.55 -0.89
C VAL A 343 36.32 -4.07 -2.03
N LEU A 344 37.61 -4.50 -2.06
CA LEU A 344 38.55 -4.14 -3.13
C LEU A 344 38.04 -4.59 -4.50
N SER A 345 37.57 -5.84 -4.61
CA SER A 345 37.04 -6.38 -5.87
C SER A 345 35.85 -5.59 -6.36
N ASN A 346 34.85 -5.35 -5.49
CA ASN A 346 33.64 -4.59 -5.88
C ASN A 346 33.97 -3.15 -6.30
N LEU A 347 34.90 -2.47 -5.59
CA LEU A 347 35.30 -1.10 -5.92
C LEU A 347 36.02 -1.03 -7.27
N LEU A 348 36.99 -1.93 -7.48
CA LEU A 348 37.77 -1.95 -8.69
C LEU A 348 37.02 -2.45 -9.92
N GLU A 349 36.10 -3.40 -9.73
CA GLU A 349 35.17 -3.82 -10.79
C GLU A 349 34.29 -2.66 -11.25
N ASN A 350 33.68 -1.94 -10.31
CA ASN A 350 32.85 -0.77 -10.62
C ASN A 350 33.68 0.32 -11.35
N ALA A 351 34.89 0.58 -10.88
CA ALA A 351 35.78 1.57 -11.48
C ALA A 351 36.20 1.18 -12.93
N LEU A 352 36.52 -0.09 -13.14
CA LEU A 352 36.89 -0.63 -14.46
C LEU A 352 35.74 -0.51 -15.46
N GLU A 353 34.54 -0.94 -15.03
CA GLU A 353 33.34 -0.88 -15.86
C GLU A 353 32.92 0.56 -16.20
N ALA A 354 33.01 1.48 -15.25
CA ALA A 354 32.75 2.89 -15.51
C ALA A 354 33.77 3.48 -16.48
N SER A 355 35.05 3.18 -16.28
CA SER A 355 36.15 3.65 -17.16
C SER A 355 36.03 3.11 -18.58
N ILE A 356 35.62 1.86 -18.78
CA ILE A 356 35.42 1.28 -20.14
C ILE A 356 34.33 2.09 -20.91
N ARG A 357 33.30 2.59 -20.23
CA ARG A 357 32.23 3.40 -20.84
C ARG A 357 32.60 4.86 -21.06
N THR A 358 33.67 5.32 -20.43
CA THR A 358 34.19 6.69 -20.54
C THR A 358 34.97 6.87 -21.81
N ALA A 359 34.97 8.08 -22.38
CA ALA A 359 35.78 8.41 -23.55
C ALA A 359 37.27 8.12 -23.29
N PRO A 360 38.03 7.53 -24.27
CA PRO A 360 39.38 7.03 -24.06
C PRO A 360 40.37 8.03 -23.47
N ASP A 361 40.24 9.30 -23.84
CA ASP A 361 41.08 10.42 -23.39
C ASP A 361 40.89 10.80 -21.92
N ARG A 362 39.74 10.39 -21.29
CA ARG A 362 39.40 10.68 -19.92
C ARG A 362 39.46 9.48 -18.98
N ARG A 363 39.76 8.28 -19.53
CA ARG A 363 39.82 7.04 -18.74
C ARG A 363 40.93 7.11 -17.69
N GLN A 364 40.59 6.84 -16.46
CA GLN A 364 41.53 6.79 -15.34
C GLN A 364 40.96 6.00 -14.18
N ILE A 365 41.79 5.17 -13.55
CA ILE A 365 41.48 4.51 -12.28
C ILE A 365 42.64 4.81 -11.32
N LYS A 366 42.30 5.26 -10.11
CA LYS A 366 43.27 5.51 -9.04
C LYS A 366 42.78 4.82 -7.77
N ILE A 367 43.64 4.03 -7.15
CA ILE A 367 43.39 3.43 -5.84
C ILE A 367 44.43 3.90 -4.84
N THR A 368 43.96 4.27 -3.66
CA THR A 368 44.76 4.58 -2.48
C THR A 368 44.29 3.75 -1.30
N ALA A 369 45.13 2.99 -0.65
CA ALA A 369 44.78 2.26 0.54
C ALA A 369 45.92 2.26 1.55
N TYR A 370 45.59 2.51 2.83
CA TYR A 370 46.60 2.52 3.90
C TYR A 370 45.91 2.20 5.25
N LEU A 371 46.78 1.66 6.14
CA LEU A 371 46.35 1.35 7.51
C LEU A 371 46.60 2.57 8.41
N HIS A 372 45.53 3.17 8.93
CA HIS A 372 45.57 4.31 9.86
C HIS A 372 45.54 3.84 11.31
N ALA A 373 46.41 4.37 12.15
CA ALA A 373 46.52 4.08 13.58
C ALA A 373 46.57 2.57 13.92
N GLY A 374 47.01 1.72 13.00
CA GLY A 374 47.13 0.27 13.22
C GLY A 374 45.82 -0.51 13.29
N ARG A 375 44.64 0.12 13.13
CA ARG A 375 43.31 -0.52 13.27
C ARG A 375 42.32 -0.17 12.18
N LEU A 376 42.55 0.91 11.46
CA LEU A 376 41.59 1.40 10.46
C LEU A 376 42.15 1.27 9.08
N LEU A 377 41.59 0.42 8.24
CA LEU A 377 41.91 0.36 6.84
C LEU A 377 41.07 1.40 6.07
N LEU A 378 41.76 2.33 5.44
CA LEU A 378 41.14 3.33 4.57
C LEU A 378 41.42 2.94 3.12
N ILE A 379 40.38 2.82 2.32
CA ILE A 379 40.41 2.50 0.91
C ILE A 379 39.69 3.61 0.15
N GLU A 380 40.36 4.19 -0.83
CA GLU A 380 39.76 5.18 -1.73
C GLU A 380 40.00 4.75 -3.18
N VAL A 381 38.94 4.66 -3.96
CA VAL A 381 38.99 4.38 -5.39
C VAL A 381 38.33 5.53 -6.12
N GLU A 382 39.09 6.11 -7.06
CA GLU A 382 38.63 7.18 -7.94
C GLU A 382 38.66 6.71 -9.38
N ASN A 383 37.61 6.99 -10.13
CA ASN A 383 37.56 6.72 -11.57
C ASN A 383 36.81 7.81 -12.32
N ALA A 384 37.18 7.99 -13.57
CA ALA A 384 36.38 8.82 -14.48
C ALA A 384 35.08 8.10 -14.87
N TYR A 385 34.02 8.85 -15.10
CA TYR A 385 32.76 8.35 -15.60
C TYR A 385 32.12 9.31 -16.59
N ASP A 386 31.36 8.77 -17.53
CA ASP A 386 30.48 9.49 -18.44
C ASP A 386 29.04 9.08 -18.24
N GLY A 387 28.12 10.06 -18.28
CA GLY A 387 26.68 9.84 -18.16
C GLY A 387 26.08 10.31 -16.84
N GLU A 388 24.79 10.03 -16.65
CA GLU A 388 24.05 10.41 -15.45
C GLU A 388 24.15 9.33 -14.37
N ILE A 389 24.58 9.72 -13.19
CA ILE A 389 24.47 8.89 -11.99
C ILE A 389 23.04 8.99 -11.49
N ARG A 390 22.33 7.87 -11.40
CA ARG A 390 20.97 7.82 -10.89
C ARG A 390 21.00 7.41 -9.42
N GLU A 391 20.59 8.35 -8.59
CA GLU A 391 20.43 8.17 -7.17
C GLU A 391 18.98 8.45 -6.78
N LYS A 392 18.40 7.60 -5.96
CA LYS A 392 17.05 7.79 -5.41
C LYS A 392 17.08 7.44 -3.92
N ASP A 393 16.70 8.40 -3.08
CA ASP A 393 16.64 8.25 -1.61
C ASP A 393 17.97 7.76 -0.98
N GLY A 394 19.12 8.24 -1.48
CA GLY A 394 20.46 7.83 -1.02
C GLY A 394 20.93 6.46 -1.56
N VAL A 395 20.18 5.83 -2.47
CA VAL A 395 20.51 4.53 -3.07
C VAL A 395 20.93 4.71 -4.53
N PHE A 396 22.14 4.26 -4.86
CA PHE A 396 22.64 4.24 -6.24
C PHE A 396 21.94 3.15 -7.04
N LEU A 397 21.34 3.53 -8.17
CA LEU A 397 20.64 2.60 -9.06
C LEU A 397 21.64 2.00 -10.07
N SER A 398 21.50 0.70 -10.33
CA SER A 398 22.32 0.03 -11.32
C SER A 398 22.06 0.57 -12.74
N SER A 399 23.12 0.87 -13.48
CA SER A 399 23.02 1.21 -14.91
C SER A 399 22.82 -0.02 -15.81
N LYS A 400 22.98 -1.25 -15.27
CA LYS A 400 22.93 -2.52 -16.02
C LYS A 400 21.56 -3.22 -15.97
N ARG A 401 20.80 -3.08 -14.88
CA ARG A 401 19.51 -3.77 -14.65
C ARG A 401 18.51 -2.82 -14.01
N LYS A 402 17.22 -3.06 -14.22
CA LYS A 402 16.18 -2.40 -13.44
C LYS A 402 16.27 -2.89 -11.98
N GLY A 403 16.95 -2.14 -11.12
CA GLY A 403 17.11 -2.47 -9.70
C GLY A 403 18.30 -1.74 -9.07
N ASN A 404 18.51 -1.98 -7.77
CA ASN A 404 19.58 -1.37 -6.98
C ASN A 404 20.95 -1.95 -7.37
N GLY A 405 21.98 -1.12 -7.31
CA GLY A 405 23.36 -1.53 -7.56
C GLY A 405 23.87 -2.47 -6.47
N VAL A 406 23.92 -3.76 -6.74
CA VAL A 406 24.29 -4.80 -5.75
C VAL A 406 25.71 -4.60 -5.19
N GLY A 407 26.65 -4.11 -6.01
CA GLY A 407 28.03 -3.89 -5.60
C GLY A 407 28.19 -2.82 -4.51
N ILE A 408 27.55 -1.67 -4.67
CA ILE A 408 27.62 -0.57 -3.69
C ILE A 408 26.94 -0.99 -2.37
N GLN A 409 25.79 -1.66 -2.43
CA GLN A 409 25.11 -2.17 -1.22
C GLN A 409 25.95 -3.21 -0.48
N SER A 410 26.66 -4.08 -1.20
CA SER A 410 27.58 -5.05 -0.60
C SER A 410 28.73 -4.33 0.14
N ILE A 411 29.30 -3.29 -0.45
CA ILE A 411 30.36 -2.49 0.17
C ILE A 411 29.85 -1.80 1.44
N GLN A 412 28.68 -1.16 1.39
CA GLN A 412 28.06 -0.52 2.55
C GLN A 412 27.83 -1.51 3.69
N HIS A 413 27.25 -2.66 3.37
CA HIS A 413 26.95 -3.70 4.36
C HIS A 413 28.24 -4.24 5.04
N ILE A 414 29.30 -4.48 4.25
CA ILE A 414 30.59 -4.96 4.80
C ILE A 414 31.24 -3.88 5.66
N ALA A 415 31.22 -2.62 5.24
CA ALA A 415 31.78 -1.52 6.01
C ALA A 415 31.03 -1.36 7.36
N GLU A 416 29.71 -1.32 7.35
CA GLU A 416 28.90 -1.24 8.57
C GLU A 416 29.12 -2.43 9.51
N LYS A 417 29.17 -3.65 8.97
CA LYS A 417 29.41 -4.88 9.74
C LYS A 417 30.78 -4.89 10.42
N SER A 418 31.78 -4.26 9.81
CA SER A 418 33.11 -4.11 10.41
C SER A 418 33.24 -2.90 11.34
N GLY A 419 32.15 -2.22 11.66
CA GLY A 419 32.15 -1.01 12.49
C GLY A 419 32.74 0.22 11.82
N GLY A 420 32.90 0.19 10.51
CA GLY A 420 33.41 1.28 9.68
C GLY A 420 32.29 2.05 8.96
N ALA A 421 32.65 2.73 7.88
CA ALA A 421 31.74 3.53 7.08
C ALA A 421 32.15 3.54 5.60
N SER A 422 31.22 3.89 4.72
CA SER A 422 31.49 4.13 3.30
C SER A 422 30.85 5.42 2.84
N THR A 423 31.53 6.14 1.96
CA THR A 423 31.05 7.40 1.36
C THR A 423 31.32 7.36 -0.13
N PHE A 424 30.33 7.78 -0.89
CA PHE A 424 30.41 7.85 -2.35
C PHE A 424 30.11 9.28 -2.77
N ALA A 425 30.97 9.83 -3.60
CA ALA A 425 30.85 11.20 -4.11
C ALA A 425 31.11 11.22 -5.62
N TYR A 426 30.47 12.13 -6.32
CA TYR A 426 30.66 12.32 -7.74
C TYR A 426 30.63 13.80 -8.08
N GLN A 427 31.72 14.26 -8.70
CA GLN A 427 31.86 15.65 -9.09
C GLN A 427 32.80 15.77 -10.28
N ASN A 428 32.52 16.70 -11.21
CA ASN A 428 33.38 17.01 -12.35
C ASN A 428 33.83 15.80 -13.21
N GLY A 429 32.96 14.80 -13.38
CA GLY A 429 33.23 13.61 -14.16
C GLY A 429 34.15 12.58 -13.47
N VAL A 430 34.40 12.74 -12.16
CA VAL A 430 35.10 11.77 -11.32
C VAL A 430 34.17 11.22 -10.25
N PHE A 431 34.12 9.90 -10.14
CA PHE A 431 33.46 9.18 -9.06
C PHE A 431 34.52 8.76 -8.04
N SER A 432 34.26 9.06 -6.77
CA SER A 432 35.13 8.70 -5.64
C SER A 432 34.35 7.87 -4.63
N ALA A 433 34.88 6.69 -4.34
CA ALA A 433 34.38 5.80 -3.30
C ALA A 433 35.39 5.68 -2.17
N LYS A 434 35.02 6.04 -0.97
CA LYS A 434 35.85 5.94 0.24
C LYS A 434 35.23 4.93 1.18
N VAL A 435 36.01 3.97 1.62
CA VAL A 435 35.58 2.92 2.54
C VAL A 435 36.55 2.82 3.70
N MET A 436 36.00 2.76 4.89
CA MET A 436 36.70 2.55 6.14
C MET A 436 36.28 1.20 6.73
N LEU A 437 37.24 0.34 7.00
CA LEU A 437 37.03 -0.92 7.70
C LEU A 437 37.78 -0.87 9.04
N CYS A 438 37.10 -1.26 10.11
CA CYS A 438 37.68 -1.35 11.46
C CYS A 438 38.07 -2.80 11.79
N GLY A 439 39.22 -2.95 12.42
CA GLY A 439 39.72 -4.24 12.91
C GLY A 439 39.79 -4.32 14.42
#